data_6da322b6ba528732cda3be50ea8290ce
#
_entry.id   6da322b6ba528732cda3be50ea8290ce
#
_cell.length_a   1.000
_cell.length_b   1.000
_cell.length_c   1.000
_cell.angle_alpha   90.00
_cell.angle_beta   90.00
_cell.angle_gamma   90.00
#
_symmetry.space_group_name_H-M   'P 1'
#
loop_
_entity.id
_entity.type
_entity.pdbx_description
1 polymer ?
#
loop_
_entity_poly.entity_id
_entity_poly.type
_entity_poly.pdbx_seq_one_letter_code
_entity_poly.pdbx_strand_id
1 'polypeptide(L)'
;MIARRRFLVALGIGIALAPIGAIAADPSATSFVEAIYAPYQVKDGKGNPLDSDAAVKHYFEPRVAALIIRDRNKAAKRGDVSTLDMDPFIDAQDWDISAVDVAVRDTGAEKAVATVSFKNLGKPTTVVLDLVKLRDGWRIADINWGRKRTLRALFIKR
;
A
#
# COMPACT_ATOMS: atom_id res chain seq x y z
N MET A 1 32.55 74.61 -25.57
CA MET A 1 32.09 73.83 -24.37
C MET A 1 31.40 72.61 -24.85
N ILE A 2 32.04 71.44 -24.70
CA ILE A 2 31.52 70.20 -25.21
C ILE A 2 31.13 69.34 -23.99
N ALA A 3 29.85 69.11 -23.81
CA ALA A 3 29.31 68.30 -22.72
C ALA A 3 29.39 66.79 -23.10
N ARG A 4 30.20 66.03 -22.37
CA ARG A 4 30.28 64.56 -22.51
C ARG A 4 29.17 63.89 -21.72
N ARG A 5 28.16 63.28 -22.37
CA ARG A 5 27.18 62.39 -21.78
C ARG A 5 27.82 61.04 -21.51
N ARG A 6 27.90 60.63 -20.25
CA ARG A 6 28.30 59.30 -19.84
C ARG A 6 27.05 58.37 -19.86
N PHE A 7 27.07 57.37 -20.73
CA PHE A 7 26.07 56.27 -20.68
C PHE A 7 26.49 55.25 -19.62
N LEU A 8 25.67 55.07 -18.60
CA LEU A 8 25.76 53.96 -17.65
C LEU A 8 25.00 52.78 -18.23
N VAL A 9 25.72 51.70 -18.60
CA VAL A 9 25.14 50.37 -18.95
C VAL A 9 24.94 49.59 -17.65
N ALA A 10 23.69 49.45 -17.21
CA ALA A 10 23.36 48.57 -16.09
C ALA A 10 23.28 47.11 -16.59
N LEU A 11 24.24 46.30 -16.17
CA LEU A 11 24.25 44.86 -16.44
C LEU A 11 23.32 44.16 -15.44
N GLY A 12 22.10 43.81 -15.87
CA GLY A 12 21.15 43.05 -15.06
C GLY A 12 21.54 41.56 -15.03
N ILE A 13 22.00 41.09 -13.87
CA ILE A 13 22.22 39.65 -13.64
C ILE A 13 20.84 39.00 -13.35
N GLY A 14 20.26 38.34 -14.34
CA GLY A 14 19.07 37.55 -14.18
C GLY A 14 19.41 36.23 -13.46
N ILE A 15 19.00 36.08 -12.20
CA ILE A 15 19.07 34.82 -11.47
C ILE A 15 17.93 33.94 -11.99
N ALA A 16 18.24 32.94 -12.80
CA ALA A 16 17.29 31.92 -13.20
C ALA A 16 17.04 31.00 -11.98
N LEU A 17 15.88 31.13 -11.34
CA LEU A 17 15.40 30.11 -10.39
C LEU A 17 15.04 28.85 -11.18
N ALA A 18 15.88 27.82 -11.08
CA ALA A 18 15.52 26.49 -11.54
C ALA A 18 14.36 25.95 -10.66
N PRO A 19 13.32 25.32 -11.24
CA PRO A 19 12.28 24.71 -10.44
C PRO A 19 12.91 23.57 -9.63
N ILE A 20 12.87 23.67 -8.30
CA ILE A 20 13.18 22.58 -7.39
C ILE A 20 12.08 21.53 -7.63
N GLY A 21 12.41 20.46 -8.35
CA GLY A 21 11.50 19.33 -8.51
C GLY A 21 11.10 18.85 -7.13
N ALA A 22 9.80 18.91 -6.82
CA ALA A 22 9.26 18.34 -5.59
C ALA A 22 9.56 16.83 -5.60
N ILE A 23 10.52 16.41 -4.80
CA ILE A 23 10.73 14.99 -4.49
C ILE A 23 9.46 14.59 -3.73
N ALA A 24 8.60 13.76 -4.35
CA ALA A 24 7.44 13.22 -3.67
C ALA A 24 7.93 12.51 -2.41
N ALA A 25 7.44 12.96 -1.25
CA ALA A 25 7.78 12.32 0.01
C ALA A 25 7.33 10.85 -0.06
N ASP A 26 8.19 9.95 0.38
CA ASP A 26 7.89 8.52 0.48
C ASP A 26 6.64 8.33 1.38
N PRO A 27 5.58 7.64 0.93
CA PRO A 27 4.36 7.53 1.71
C PRO A 27 4.63 6.89 3.06
N SER A 28 3.99 7.40 4.11
CA SER A 28 4.06 6.80 5.44
C SER A 28 3.39 5.42 5.47
N ALA A 29 3.69 4.61 6.49
CA ALA A 29 2.98 3.35 6.70
C ALA A 29 1.47 3.57 6.84
N THR A 30 1.05 4.65 7.49
CA THR A 30 -0.36 5.03 7.63
C THR A 30 -1.00 5.30 6.27
N SER A 31 -0.39 6.16 5.45
CA SER A 31 -0.91 6.48 4.11
C SER A 31 -0.98 5.24 3.20
N PHE A 32 -0.02 4.33 3.32
CA PHE A 32 -0.04 3.06 2.59
C PHE A 32 -1.25 2.20 2.98
N VAL A 33 -1.53 2.07 4.28
CA VAL A 33 -2.67 1.29 4.77
C VAL A 33 -4.00 1.97 4.42
N GLU A 34 -4.13 3.28 4.60
CA GLU A 34 -5.32 4.05 4.22
C GLU A 34 -5.64 3.87 2.73
N ALA A 35 -4.62 3.89 1.86
CA ALA A 35 -4.79 3.66 0.43
C ALA A 35 -5.33 2.25 0.11
N ILE A 36 -4.98 1.23 0.91
CA ILE A 36 -5.55 -0.13 0.77
C ILE A 36 -7.06 -0.13 1.07
N TYR A 37 -7.51 0.59 2.08
CA TYR A 37 -8.91 0.55 2.49
C TYR A 37 -9.82 1.57 1.78
N ALA A 38 -9.26 2.60 1.15
CA ALA A 38 -10.04 3.60 0.41
C ALA A 38 -10.98 3.01 -0.67
N PRO A 39 -10.58 2.03 -1.51
CA PRO A 39 -11.47 1.45 -2.52
C PRO A 39 -12.68 0.69 -1.97
N TYR A 40 -12.65 0.28 -0.70
CA TYR A 40 -13.79 -0.41 -0.07
C TYR A 40 -14.83 0.56 0.51
N GLN A 41 -14.48 1.83 0.68
CA GLN A 41 -15.34 2.85 1.28
C GLN A 41 -16.14 3.66 0.26
N VAL A 42 -15.92 3.41 -1.03
CA VAL A 42 -16.67 4.06 -2.10
C VAL A 42 -17.83 3.18 -2.56
N LYS A 43 -18.95 3.79 -2.90
CA LYS A 43 -20.11 3.08 -3.45
C LYS A 43 -19.68 2.34 -4.73
N ASP A 44 -20.06 1.07 -4.85
CA ASP A 44 -19.71 0.20 -5.97
C ASP A 44 -18.17 0.02 -6.16
N GLY A 45 -17.40 0.23 -5.10
CA GLY A 45 -15.95 0.00 -5.07
C GLY A 45 -15.60 -1.45 -5.36
N LYS A 46 -14.45 -1.66 -6.04
CA LYS A 46 -13.99 -3.00 -6.45
C LYS A 46 -12.98 -3.62 -5.49
N GLY A 47 -12.72 -2.97 -4.33
CA GLY A 47 -11.64 -3.38 -3.43
C GLY A 47 -10.28 -3.36 -4.14
N ASN A 48 -9.39 -4.28 -3.73
CA ASN A 48 -8.06 -4.42 -4.32
C ASN A 48 -7.88 -5.82 -4.91
N PRO A 49 -8.27 -6.06 -6.16
CA PRO A 49 -8.14 -7.36 -6.78
C PRO A 49 -6.65 -7.77 -6.89
N LEU A 50 -6.36 -9.01 -6.50
CA LEU A 50 -5.02 -9.62 -6.58
C LEU A 50 -4.91 -10.55 -7.80
N ASP A 51 -5.47 -10.14 -8.93
CA ASP A 51 -5.61 -10.90 -10.17
C ASP A 51 -4.34 -10.96 -11.02
N SER A 52 -3.42 -10.03 -10.80
CA SER A 52 -2.14 -9.95 -11.51
C SER A 52 -0.93 -10.07 -10.59
N ASP A 53 0.21 -10.51 -11.13
CA ASP A 53 1.49 -10.52 -10.40
C ASP A 53 1.92 -9.12 -9.96
N ALA A 54 1.61 -8.12 -10.78
CA ALA A 54 1.91 -6.73 -10.47
C ALA A 54 1.10 -6.24 -9.26
N ALA A 55 -0.20 -6.54 -9.20
CA ALA A 55 -1.05 -6.20 -8.06
C ALA A 55 -0.56 -6.87 -6.78
N VAL A 56 -0.24 -8.16 -6.82
CA VAL A 56 0.30 -8.87 -5.66
C VAL A 56 1.62 -8.26 -5.18
N LYS A 57 2.55 -7.97 -6.08
CA LYS A 57 3.86 -7.36 -5.74
C LYS A 57 3.74 -5.92 -5.25
N HIS A 58 2.68 -5.22 -5.62
CA HIS A 58 2.41 -3.87 -5.14
C HIS A 58 2.12 -3.84 -3.63
N TYR A 59 1.36 -4.81 -3.14
CA TYR A 59 0.93 -4.84 -1.74
C TYR A 59 1.84 -5.66 -0.84
N PHE A 60 2.44 -6.75 -1.33
CA PHE A 60 3.13 -7.73 -0.50
C PHE A 60 4.65 -7.73 -0.69
N GLU A 61 5.38 -8.01 0.40
CA GLU A 61 6.82 -8.24 0.33
C GLU A 61 7.16 -9.41 -0.61
N PRO A 62 8.38 -9.47 -1.19
CA PRO A 62 8.71 -10.45 -2.22
C PRO A 62 8.46 -11.90 -1.84
N ARG A 63 8.69 -12.29 -0.57
CA ARG A 63 8.48 -13.66 -0.10
C ARG A 63 7.00 -14.03 -0.06
N VAL A 64 6.16 -13.15 0.46
CA VAL A 64 4.71 -13.35 0.53
C VAL A 64 4.10 -13.28 -0.87
N ALA A 65 4.51 -12.32 -1.68
CA ALA A 65 4.08 -12.23 -3.08
C ALA A 65 4.36 -13.52 -3.85
N ALA A 66 5.56 -14.10 -3.69
CA ALA A 66 5.92 -15.36 -4.34
C ALA A 66 5.03 -16.55 -3.90
N LEU A 67 4.61 -16.60 -2.62
CA LEU A 67 3.69 -17.61 -2.12
C LEU A 67 2.32 -17.49 -2.79
N ILE A 68 1.74 -16.30 -2.82
CA ILE A 68 0.43 -16.00 -3.42
C ILE A 68 0.44 -16.34 -4.92
N ILE A 69 1.43 -15.84 -5.66
CA ILE A 69 1.56 -16.06 -7.11
C ILE A 69 1.72 -17.53 -7.43
N ARG A 70 2.56 -18.24 -6.68
CA ARG A 70 2.78 -19.69 -6.87
C ARG A 70 1.51 -20.49 -6.61
N ASP A 71 0.76 -20.19 -5.56
CA ASP A 71 -0.49 -20.86 -5.22
C ASP A 71 -1.54 -20.63 -6.31
N ARG A 72 -1.75 -19.40 -6.73
CA ARG A 72 -2.65 -19.03 -7.82
C ARG A 72 -2.31 -19.78 -9.12
N ASN A 73 -1.04 -19.79 -9.52
CA ASN A 73 -0.58 -20.46 -10.73
C ASN A 73 -0.76 -21.98 -10.64
N LYS A 74 -0.56 -22.58 -9.45
CA LYS A 74 -0.76 -24.00 -9.20
C LYS A 74 -2.25 -24.38 -9.26
N ALA A 75 -3.12 -23.56 -8.68
CA ALA A 75 -4.56 -23.73 -8.73
C ALA A 75 -5.07 -23.65 -10.17
N ALA A 76 -4.68 -22.62 -10.92
CA ALA A 76 -5.06 -22.45 -12.32
C ALA A 76 -4.66 -23.65 -13.21
N LYS A 77 -3.46 -24.23 -13.02
CA LYS A 77 -3.00 -25.43 -13.76
C LYS A 77 -3.81 -26.68 -13.46
N ARG A 78 -4.48 -26.74 -12.31
CA ARG A 78 -5.30 -27.89 -11.89
C ARG A 78 -6.78 -27.69 -12.15
N GLY A 79 -7.21 -26.49 -12.56
CA GLY A 79 -8.62 -26.11 -12.60
C GLY A 79 -9.26 -26.07 -11.21
N ASP A 80 -8.47 -25.71 -10.19
CA ASP A 80 -8.82 -25.72 -8.77
C ASP A 80 -8.88 -24.27 -8.22
N VAL A 81 -9.42 -24.12 -7.03
CA VAL A 81 -9.43 -22.83 -6.30
C VAL A 81 -8.10 -22.66 -5.56
N SER A 82 -7.58 -21.42 -5.56
CA SER A 82 -6.37 -21.07 -4.81
C SER A 82 -6.59 -21.20 -3.30
N THR A 83 -5.51 -21.38 -2.54
CA THR A 83 -5.56 -21.43 -1.07
C THR A 83 -6.04 -20.10 -0.48
N LEU A 84 -5.66 -18.98 -1.12
CA LEU A 84 -6.20 -17.66 -0.84
C LEU A 84 -7.38 -17.42 -1.79
N ASP A 85 -8.58 -17.79 -1.37
CA ASP A 85 -9.83 -17.70 -2.10
C ASP A 85 -10.73 -16.53 -1.67
N MET A 86 -10.23 -15.68 -0.80
CA MET A 86 -10.91 -14.50 -0.28
C MET A 86 -10.06 -13.25 -0.41
N ASP A 87 -10.66 -12.08 -0.25
CA ASP A 87 -9.93 -10.83 -0.12
C ASP A 87 -9.23 -10.76 1.25
N PRO A 88 -7.88 -10.78 1.27
CA PRO A 88 -7.12 -10.85 2.52
C PRO A 88 -7.18 -9.56 3.34
N PHE A 89 -7.50 -8.43 2.73
CA PHE A 89 -7.55 -7.15 3.42
C PHE A 89 -8.78 -7.01 4.31
N ILE A 90 -9.84 -7.77 4.01
CA ILE A 90 -11.13 -7.68 4.73
C ILE A 90 -11.58 -9.01 5.33
N ASP A 91 -10.82 -10.11 5.13
CA ASP A 91 -11.14 -11.48 5.59
C ASP A 91 -12.52 -11.97 5.08
N ALA A 92 -12.86 -11.64 3.83
CA ALA A 92 -14.18 -11.97 3.27
C ALA A 92 -14.16 -12.07 1.74
N GLN A 93 -15.21 -12.68 1.17
CA GLN A 93 -15.46 -12.68 -0.28
C GLN A 93 -16.43 -11.57 -0.68
N ASP A 94 -17.43 -11.31 0.18
CA ASP A 94 -18.40 -10.25 -0.01
C ASP A 94 -18.21 -9.15 1.03
N TRP A 95 -18.52 -7.90 0.69
CA TRP A 95 -18.35 -6.80 1.62
C TRP A 95 -19.36 -5.65 1.45
N ASP A 96 -19.62 -5.02 2.56
CA ASP A 96 -20.18 -3.69 2.71
C ASP A 96 -19.44 -3.04 3.89
N ILE A 97 -18.36 -2.31 3.56
CA ILE A 97 -17.40 -1.81 4.55
C ILE A 97 -17.79 -0.40 4.99
N SER A 98 -17.82 -0.22 6.31
CA SER A 98 -18.06 1.07 6.95
C SER A 98 -17.24 1.24 8.21
N ALA A 99 -17.14 2.48 8.70
CA ALA A 99 -16.45 2.84 9.96
C ALA A 99 -15.00 2.31 10.02
N VAL A 100 -14.24 2.53 8.96
CA VAL A 100 -12.81 2.15 8.90
C VAL A 100 -12.00 3.05 9.80
N ASP A 101 -11.25 2.45 10.72
CA ASP A 101 -10.26 3.07 11.60
C ASP A 101 -8.90 2.40 11.40
N VAL A 102 -7.85 3.20 11.24
CA VAL A 102 -6.48 2.73 10.97
C VAL A 102 -5.55 3.23 12.07
N ALA A 103 -5.03 2.32 12.87
CA ALA A 103 -4.01 2.61 13.87
C ALA A 103 -2.68 1.96 13.47
N VAL A 104 -1.65 2.77 13.24
CA VAL A 104 -0.30 2.28 12.88
C VAL A 104 0.68 2.57 14.00
N ARG A 105 1.50 1.57 14.32
CA ARG A 105 2.58 1.65 15.32
C ARG A 105 3.87 1.14 14.72
N ASP A 106 4.91 1.96 14.79
CA ASP A 106 6.27 1.56 14.41
C ASP A 106 6.79 0.50 15.39
N THR A 107 7.44 -0.53 14.84
CA THR A 107 8.04 -1.63 15.60
C THR A 107 9.54 -1.78 15.34
N GLY A 108 10.10 -0.90 14.54
CA GLY A 108 11.53 -0.80 14.19
C GLY A 108 11.73 0.20 13.05
N ALA A 109 12.97 0.46 12.67
CA ALA A 109 13.32 1.48 11.68
C ALA A 109 12.61 1.31 10.31
N GLU A 110 12.32 0.06 9.93
CA GLU A 110 11.70 -0.30 8.65
C GLU A 110 10.54 -1.26 8.85
N LYS A 111 9.90 -1.23 10.01
CA LYS A 111 8.79 -2.12 10.37
C LYS A 111 7.71 -1.37 11.11
N ALA A 112 6.47 -1.70 10.78
CA ALA A 112 5.31 -1.22 11.50
C ALA A 112 4.24 -2.31 11.60
N VAL A 113 3.31 -2.13 12.52
CA VAL A 113 2.10 -2.94 12.64
C VAL A 113 0.92 -2.00 12.51
N ALA A 114 0.03 -2.31 11.57
CA ALA A 114 -1.24 -1.62 11.43
C ALA A 114 -2.37 -2.49 11.94
N THR A 115 -3.20 -1.93 12.81
CA THR A 115 -4.47 -2.52 13.22
C THR A 115 -5.58 -1.76 12.51
N VAL A 116 -6.35 -2.45 11.70
CA VAL A 116 -7.46 -1.88 10.95
C VAL A 116 -8.76 -2.48 11.48
N SER A 117 -9.63 -1.62 11.99
CA SER A 117 -10.94 -2.00 12.50
C SER A 117 -12.02 -1.40 11.60
N PHE A 118 -13.03 -2.18 11.27
CA PHE A 118 -14.14 -1.75 10.43
C PHE A 118 -15.39 -2.59 10.71
N LYS A 119 -16.52 -2.20 10.12
CA LYS A 119 -17.71 -3.06 10.05
C LYS A 119 -17.82 -3.62 8.64
N ASN A 120 -17.95 -4.93 8.52
CA ASN A 120 -18.29 -5.59 7.27
C ASN A 120 -19.69 -6.19 7.35
N LEU A 121 -20.61 -5.79 6.49
CA LEU A 121 -22.02 -6.18 6.54
C LEU A 121 -22.60 -5.98 7.94
N GLY A 122 -22.26 -4.85 8.58
CA GLY A 122 -22.66 -4.49 9.94
C GLY A 122 -21.89 -5.20 11.08
N LYS A 123 -21.05 -6.19 10.80
CA LYS A 123 -20.30 -6.96 11.80
C LYS A 123 -18.90 -6.34 12.05
N PRO A 124 -18.52 -6.11 13.32
CA PRO A 124 -17.18 -5.66 13.66
C PRO A 124 -16.12 -6.66 13.20
N THR A 125 -15.12 -6.18 12.50
CA THR A 125 -13.98 -6.96 11.98
C THR A 125 -12.69 -6.22 12.29
N THR A 126 -11.62 -6.94 12.61
CA THR A 126 -10.29 -6.39 12.81
C THR A 126 -9.29 -7.22 12.03
N VAL A 127 -8.45 -6.54 11.28
CA VAL A 127 -7.33 -7.12 10.53
C VAL A 127 -6.04 -6.45 11.01
N VAL A 128 -5.00 -7.24 11.26
CA VAL A 128 -3.68 -6.72 11.64
C VAL A 128 -2.71 -7.00 10.51
N LEU A 129 -2.02 -5.95 10.05
CA LEU A 129 -1.03 -6.00 8.98
C LEU A 129 0.37 -5.82 9.57
N ASP A 130 1.23 -6.80 9.39
CA ASP A 130 2.66 -6.64 9.62
C ASP A 130 3.27 -5.99 8.39
N LEU A 131 3.91 -4.82 8.56
CA LEU A 131 4.45 -4.00 7.49
C LEU A 131 5.96 -3.99 7.52
N VAL A 132 6.57 -3.95 6.33
CA VAL A 132 8.00 -3.76 6.13
C VAL A 132 8.22 -2.66 5.09
N LYS A 133 9.17 -1.77 5.34
CA LYS A 133 9.59 -0.76 4.39
C LYS A 133 10.70 -1.33 3.52
N LEU A 134 10.46 -1.35 2.21
CA LEU A 134 11.45 -1.68 1.20
C LEU A 134 11.97 -0.39 0.55
N ARG A 135 12.94 -0.53 -0.35
CA ARG A 135 13.52 0.60 -1.07
C ARG A 135 12.50 1.42 -1.87
N ASP A 136 11.45 0.77 -2.35
CA ASP A 136 10.37 1.31 -3.18
C ASP A 136 9.05 1.51 -2.44
N GLY A 137 9.08 1.55 -1.09
CA GLY A 137 7.94 1.84 -0.23
C GLY A 137 7.52 0.69 0.70
N TRP A 138 6.40 0.89 1.37
CA TRP A 138 5.85 -0.08 2.32
C TRP A 138 5.23 -1.30 1.63
N ARG A 139 5.35 -2.46 2.28
CA ARG A 139 4.76 -3.73 1.84
C ARG A 139 4.24 -4.51 3.04
N ILE A 140 3.27 -5.36 2.81
CA ILE A 140 2.71 -6.28 3.80
C ILE A 140 3.60 -7.52 3.88
N ALA A 141 4.10 -7.81 5.08
CA ALA A 141 4.90 -9.00 5.39
C ALA A 141 4.04 -10.16 5.90
N ASP A 142 2.93 -9.89 6.58
CA ASP A 142 1.92 -10.88 6.96
C ASP A 142 0.59 -10.17 7.23
N ILE A 143 -0.51 -10.93 7.22
CA ILE A 143 -1.83 -10.49 7.66
C ILE A 143 -2.31 -11.45 8.73
N ASN A 144 -2.81 -10.91 9.84
CA ASN A 144 -3.39 -11.69 10.93
C ASN A 144 -4.88 -11.35 11.10
N TRP A 145 -5.73 -12.35 10.92
CA TRP A 145 -7.19 -12.27 11.08
C TRP A 145 -7.67 -12.76 12.44
N GLY A 146 -6.76 -12.91 13.40
CA GLY A 146 -7.08 -13.46 14.72
C GLY A 146 -7.15 -15.00 14.72
N ARG A 147 -7.42 -15.57 15.91
CA ARG A 147 -7.56 -17.03 16.11
C ARG A 147 -6.41 -17.86 15.53
N LYS A 148 -5.17 -17.33 15.56
CA LYS A 148 -3.96 -17.93 15.00
C LYS A 148 -4.02 -18.16 13.47
N ARG A 149 -4.87 -17.42 12.77
CA ARG A 149 -4.95 -17.41 11.30
C ARG A 149 -4.11 -16.29 10.75
N THR A 150 -3.07 -16.60 10.00
CA THR A 150 -2.28 -15.61 9.27
C THR A 150 -2.12 -15.99 7.81
N LEU A 151 -1.88 -14.99 6.96
CA LEU A 151 -1.68 -15.19 5.54
C LEU A 151 -0.54 -16.16 5.26
N ARG A 152 0.59 -16.02 5.92
CA ARG A 152 1.74 -16.91 5.75
C ARG A 152 1.42 -18.34 6.21
N ALA A 153 0.68 -18.49 7.30
CA ALA A 153 0.30 -19.81 7.83
C ALA A 153 -0.60 -20.60 6.88
N LEU A 154 -1.39 -19.94 6.03
CA LEU A 154 -2.20 -20.63 5.00
C LEU A 154 -1.33 -21.46 4.04
N PHE A 155 -0.11 -20.99 3.72
CA PHE A 155 0.77 -21.63 2.75
C PHE A 155 1.76 -22.63 3.37
N ILE A 156 1.92 -22.63 4.70
CA ILE A 156 2.86 -23.52 5.41
C ILE A 156 2.20 -24.87 5.77
N LYS A 157 0.89 -24.90 5.96
CA LYS A 157 0.13 -26.08 6.44
C LYS A 157 -0.18 -27.13 5.36
N ARG A 158 0.48 -27.06 4.19
CA ARG A 158 0.28 -28.05 3.09
C ARG A 158 1.54 -28.81 2.76
#